data_2741629985c2fde8377173ed29f00d79
#
_entry.id   2741629985c2fde8377173ed29f00d79
#
_cell.length_a   1.000
_cell.length_b   1.000
_cell.length_c   1.000
_cell.angle_alpha   90.00
_cell.angle_beta   90.00
_cell.angle_gamma   90.00
#
_symmetry.space_group_name_H-M   'P 1'
#
loop_
_entity.id
_entity.type
_entity.pdbx_description
1 polymer ?
#
loop_
_entity_poly.entity_id
_entity_poly.type
_entity_poly.pdbx_seq_one_letter_code
_entity_poly.pdbx_strand_id
1 'polypeptide(L)'
;MALDLAKNHKVHLADNNKKLLENIKCINNDIDIFELDVKDKNAVSNFIKEADIVLLAVPGFLGYNALETIISCEKDVVDISFSPEDTLQLNDLAVKKNVCAVVDAGVAPGIPNFLLGYWNSKLKIQSFNYIVGGLPKNPEPPFFYKAPFSPIDVIEEYTRPARMMHNGEVIIKPALSDLEMMDVKDVGKLEGFNTDGLRSLLKTMSHIPNMKEKTLRYPGHTNLIQKMSDDGLFDDNNIDETSKKLFMDWKLGENESEFTVLDIDILGEKKIHYHLYDEYCSKTKISSMARTTGYTATATVNMLLNDMYNNKGVSPPEIVGSNSTCTDFLLSYLKSRGIKIFKKIQ
;
A
#
# COMPACT_ATOMS: atom_id res chain seq x y z
N MET A 1 2.72 10.10 7.75
CA MET A 1 2.59 10.99 6.59
C MET A 1 2.51 12.44 7.01
N ALA A 2 1.46 12.92 7.67
CA ALA A 2 1.33 14.32 8.09
C ALA A 2 2.57 14.87 8.84
N LEU A 3 3.08 14.16 9.85
CA LEU A 3 4.30 14.53 10.58
C LEU A 3 5.57 14.57 9.71
N ASP A 4 5.61 13.81 8.62
CA ASP A 4 6.77 13.84 7.72
C ASP A 4 6.69 15.01 6.75
N LEU A 5 5.51 15.26 6.17
CA LEU A 5 5.27 16.40 5.29
C LEU A 5 5.39 17.74 6.03
N ALA A 6 4.93 17.83 7.28
CA ALA A 6 4.99 19.03 8.09
C ALA A 6 6.42 19.53 8.38
N LYS A 7 7.45 18.75 8.08
CA LYS A 7 8.85 19.21 8.17
C LYS A 7 9.18 20.28 7.14
N ASN A 8 8.49 20.26 5.98
CA ASN A 8 8.83 21.13 4.85
C ASN A 8 7.60 21.81 4.21
N HIS A 9 6.39 21.43 4.61
CA HIS A 9 5.14 21.91 4.02
C HIS A 9 4.15 22.30 5.11
N LYS A 10 3.25 23.24 4.78
CA LYS A 10 2.07 23.48 5.60
C LYS A 10 1.10 22.33 5.39
N VAL A 11 0.66 21.69 6.48
CA VAL A 11 -0.17 20.51 6.43
C VAL A 11 -1.52 20.77 7.08
N HIS A 12 -2.59 20.53 6.34
CA HIS A 12 -3.95 20.44 6.85
C HIS A 12 -4.33 18.95 6.91
N LEU A 13 -4.63 18.45 8.10
CA LEU A 13 -4.97 17.04 8.34
C LEU A 13 -6.46 16.92 8.65
N ALA A 14 -7.17 16.09 7.89
CA ALA A 14 -8.57 15.78 8.11
C ALA A 14 -8.76 14.29 8.45
N ASP A 15 -9.64 14.01 9.38
CA ASP A 15 -10.09 12.66 9.77
C ASP A 15 -11.48 12.77 10.43
N ASN A 16 -12.27 11.70 10.42
CA ASN A 16 -13.52 11.66 11.15
C ASN A 16 -13.34 11.32 12.65
N ASN A 17 -12.13 10.99 13.08
CA ASN A 17 -11.79 10.67 14.45
C ASN A 17 -11.06 11.84 15.13
N LYS A 18 -11.84 12.68 15.80
CA LYS A 18 -11.35 13.84 16.53
C LYS A 18 -10.22 13.52 17.51
N LYS A 19 -10.30 12.40 18.23
CA LYS A 19 -9.28 12.00 19.21
C LYS A 19 -7.92 11.73 18.55
N LEU A 20 -7.92 11.09 17.36
CA LEU A 20 -6.68 10.85 16.61
C LEU A 20 -6.09 12.16 16.08
N LEU A 21 -6.93 13.09 15.63
CA LEU A 21 -6.50 14.43 15.21
C LEU A 21 -5.84 15.18 16.36
N GLU A 22 -6.45 15.19 17.54
CA GLU A 22 -5.92 15.84 18.74
C GLU A 22 -4.57 15.23 19.15
N ASN A 23 -4.41 13.91 19.05
CA ASN A 23 -3.13 13.26 19.32
C ASN A 23 -2.02 13.75 18.38
N ILE A 24 -2.31 13.89 17.09
CA ILE A 24 -1.33 14.42 16.13
C ILE A 24 -1.02 15.89 16.42
N LYS A 25 -2.03 16.69 16.75
CA LYS A 25 -1.85 18.10 17.13
C LYS A 25 -0.96 18.26 18.38
N CYS A 26 -1.09 17.36 19.35
CA CYS A 26 -0.21 17.33 20.53
C CYS A 26 1.26 17.00 20.19
N ILE A 27 1.49 16.18 19.15
CA ILE A 27 2.85 15.83 18.69
C ILE A 27 3.48 16.98 17.89
N ASN A 28 2.70 17.61 17.03
CA ASN A 28 3.14 18.75 16.22
C ASN A 28 2.02 19.80 16.10
N ASN A 29 2.21 20.92 16.80
CA ASN A 29 1.24 22.02 16.87
C ASN A 29 1.14 22.83 15.57
N ASP A 30 2.06 22.67 14.63
CA ASP A 30 2.03 23.36 13.32
C ASP A 30 1.10 22.71 12.30
N ILE A 31 0.58 21.49 12.60
CA ILE A 31 -0.39 20.81 11.74
C ILE A 31 -1.79 21.33 12.08
N ASP A 32 -2.50 21.88 11.10
CA ASP A 32 -3.90 22.25 11.25
C ASP A 32 -4.78 21.01 11.13
N ILE A 33 -5.68 20.80 12.10
CA ILE A 33 -6.54 19.61 12.16
C ILE A 33 -7.99 19.96 11.89
N PHE A 34 -8.70 19.09 11.16
CA PHE A 34 -10.10 19.28 10.76
C PHE A 34 -10.88 17.99 10.93
N GLU A 35 -12.00 18.02 11.64
CA GLU A 35 -12.94 16.90 11.69
C GLU A 35 -13.78 16.89 10.41
N LEU A 36 -13.68 15.81 9.63
CA LEU A 36 -14.32 15.71 8.31
C LEU A 36 -14.62 14.24 7.98
N ASP A 37 -15.85 13.99 7.53
CA ASP A 37 -16.20 12.71 6.90
C ASP A 37 -15.93 12.78 5.40
N VAL A 38 -15.07 11.91 4.91
CA VAL A 38 -14.68 11.83 3.48
C VAL A 38 -15.87 11.48 2.57
N LYS A 39 -16.98 10.96 3.10
CA LYS A 39 -18.23 10.70 2.37
C LYS A 39 -18.97 11.97 2.01
N ASP A 40 -18.76 13.07 2.74
CA ASP A 40 -19.33 14.36 2.42
C ASP A 40 -18.53 15.07 1.34
N LYS A 41 -18.91 14.86 0.07
CA LYS A 41 -18.26 15.45 -1.09
C LYS A 41 -18.16 16.98 -1.03
N ASN A 42 -19.16 17.67 -0.44
CA ASN A 42 -19.15 19.12 -0.32
C ASN A 42 -18.14 19.59 0.73
N ALA A 43 -18.09 18.89 1.88
CA ALA A 43 -17.12 19.19 2.92
C ALA A 43 -15.69 18.94 2.42
N VAL A 44 -15.45 17.82 1.71
CA VAL A 44 -14.14 17.53 1.07
C VAL A 44 -13.78 18.62 0.08
N SER A 45 -14.67 18.99 -0.84
CA SER A 45 -14.41 20.02 -1.86
C SER A 45 -14.04 21.38 -1.24
N ASN A 46 -14.74 21.78 -0.19
CA ASN A 46 -14.43 23.03 0.53
C ASN A 46 -13.09 22.95 1.27
N PHE A 47 -12.80 21.81 1.90
CA PHE A 47 -11.58 21.60 2.67
C PHE A 47 -10.32 21.64 1.80
N ILE A 48 -10.36 21.00 0.61
CA ILE A 48 -9.18 20.92 -0.27
C ILE A 48 -9.03 22.12 -1.21
N LYS A 49 -9.93 23.11 -1.16
CA LYS A 49 -9.99 24.22 -2.11
C LYS A 49 -8.65 24.94 -2.27
N GLU A 50 -7.99 25.23 -1.17
CA GLU A 50 -6.72 25.96 -1.13
C GLU A 50 -5.48 25.03 -1.07
N ALA A 51 -5.67 23.72 -1.21
CA ALA A 51 -4.55 22.79 -1.20
C ALA A 51 -3.84 22.78 -2.56
N ASP A 52 -2.50 22.72 -2.54
CA ASP A 52 -1.68 22.52 -3.75
C ASP A 52 -1.75 21.06 -4.21
N ILE A 53 -1.82 20.13 -3.26
CA ILE A 53 -1.90 18.68 -3.49
C ILE A 53 -2.65 17.99 -2.36
N VAL A 54 -3.28 16.87 -2.65
CA VAL A 54 -3.96 16.04 -1.66
C VAL A 54 -3.24 14.70 -1.51
N LEU A 55 -3.04 14.26 -0.27
CA LEU A 55 -2.63 12.89 0.06
C LEU A 55 -3.85 12.17 0.64
N LEU A 56 -4.41 11.25 -0.13
CA LEU A 56 -5.56 10.43 0.26
C LEU A 56 -5.09 9.14 0.92
N ALA A 57 -5.57 8.92 2.17
CA ALA A 57 -5.17 7.78 2.99
C ALA A 57 -6.36 7.28 3.82
N VAL A 58 -7.38 6.82 3.15
CA VAL A 58 -8.61 6.30 3.74
C VAL A 58 -8.69 4.77 3.55
N PRO A 59 -9.53 4.04 4.32
CA PRO A 59 -9.81 2.64 4.05
C PRO A 59 -10.25 2.39 2.61
N GLY A 60 -9.89 1.22 2.05
CA GLY A 60 -10.08 0.91 0.63
C GLY A 60 -11.48 1.15 0.11
N PHE A 61 -12.53 0.74 0.86
CA PHE A 61 -13.93 0.92 0.46
C PHE A 61 -14.40 2.38 0.35
N LEU A 62 -13.62 3.35 0.83
CA LEU A 62 -13.89 4.78 0.68
C LEU A 62 -13.03 5.43 -0.41
N GLY A 63 -11.96 4.77 -0.83
CA GLY A 63 -10.90 5.34 -1.65
C GLY A 63 -11.38 5.83 -3.00
N TYR A 64 -12.07 4.98 -3.78
CA TYR A 64 -12.50 5.32 -5.14
C TYR A 64 -13.37 6.57 -5.21
N ASN A 65 -14.41 6.66 -4.37
CA ASN A 65 -15.33 7.81 -4.35
C ASN A 65 -14.63 9.10 -3.86
N ALA A 66 -13.71 8.97 -2.91
CA ALA A 66 -12.92 10.09 -2.42
C ALA A 66 -11.95 10.60 -3.50
N LEU A 67 -11.26 9.68 -4.20
CA LEU A 67 -10.37 9.98 -5.31
C LEU A 67 -11.12 10.68 -6.45
N GLU A 68 -12.28 10.17 -6.87
CA GLU A 68 -13.14 10.80 -7.86
C GLU A 68 -13.51 12.25 -7.47
N THR A 69 -13.85 12.45 -6.21
CA THR A 69 -14.20 13.78 -5.67
C THR A 69 -13.02 14.75 -5.75
N ILE A 70 -11.82 14.30 -5.34
CA ILE A 70 -10.60 15.12 -5.37
C ILE A 70 -10.22 15.49 -6.80
N ILE A 71 -10.25 14.51 -7.73
CA ILE A 71 -9.99 14.76 -9.17
C ILE A 71 -11.02 15.74 -9.74
N SER A 72 -12.31 15.60 -9.37
CA SER A 72 -13.37 16.52 -9.82
C SER A 72 -13.16 17.96 -9.36
N CYS A 73 -12.47 18.15 -8.22
CA CYS A 73 -12.05 19.44 -7.67
C CYS A 73 -10.75 19.98 -8.28
N GLU A 74 -10.21 19.32 -9.33
CA GLU A 74 -9.00 19.77 -10.05
C GLU A 74 -7.75 19.84 -9.16
N LYS A 75 -7.63 18.88 -8.19
CA LYS A 75 -6.47 18.80 -7.30
C LYS A 75 -5.61 17.59 -7.67
N ASP A 76 -4.31 17.83 -7.83
CA ASP A 76 -3.34 16.75 -7.94
C ASP A 76 -3.38 15.91 -6.65
N VAL A 77 -3.23 14.58 -6.79
CA VAL A 77 -3.47 13.68 -5.67
C VAL A 77 -2.50 12.48 -5.67
N VAL A 78 -2.08 12.12 -4.47
CA VAL A 78 -1.41 10.83 -4.20
C VAL A 78 -2.34 10.00 -3.33
N ASP A 79 -2.67 8.80 -3.78
CA ASP A 79 -3.60 7.88 -3.10
C ASP A 79 -2.88 6.60 -2.68
N ILE A 80 -3.14 6.18 -1.43
CA ILE A 80 -2.67 4.91 -0.88
C ILE A 80 -3.81 4.00 -0.46
N SER A 81 -5.06 4.36 -0.75
CA SER A 81 -6.20 3.51 -0.42
C SER A 81 -6.18 2.23 -1.28
N PHE A 82 -6.43 1.09 -0.63
CA PHE A 82 -6.47 -0.20 -1.31
C PHE A 82 -7.90 -0.46 -1.83
N SER A 83 -8.38 0.43 -2.73
CA SER A 83 -9.76 0.36 -3.24
C SER A 83 -10.04 -0.94 -3.97
N PRO A 84 -11.20 -1.58 -3.76
CA PRO A 84 -11.61 -2.75 -4.54
C PRO A 84 -11.85 -2.42 -6.01
N GLU A 85 -12.23 -1.19 -6.32
CA GLU A 85 -12.48 -0.72 -7.68
C GLU A 85 -11.17 -0.49 -8.46
N ASP A 86 -11.28 -0.50 -9.76
CA ASP A 86 -10.19 -0.18 -10.66
C ASP A 86 -10.05 1.33 -10.83
N THR A 87 -9.12 1.94 -10.11
CA THR A 87 -8.87 3.38 -10.12
C THR A 87 -8.43 3.93 -11.48
N LEU A 88 -7.92 3.07 -12.40
CA LEU A 88 -7.58 3.48 -13.77
C LEU A 88 -8.81 3.94 -14.57
N GLN A 89 -10.02 3.57 -14.17
CA GLN A 89 -11.25 4.07 -14.79
C GLN A 89 -11.44 5.58 -14.61
N LEU A 90 -10.80 6.20 -13.65
CA LEU A 90 -10.82 7.65 -13.43
C LEU A 90 -9.84 8.42 -14.34
N ASN A 91 -9.08 7.71 -15.21
CA ASN A 91 -8.05 8.33 -16.05
C ASN A 91 -8.61 9.47 -16.94
N ASP A 92 -9.71 9.20 -17.64
CA ASP A 92 -10.29 10.19 -18.57
C ASP A 92 -10.80 11.43 -17.82
N LEU A 93 -11.35 11.24 -16.63
CA LEU A 93 -11.76 12.33 -15.76
C LEU A 93 -10.53 13.15 -15.32
N ALA A 94 -9.45 12.50 -14.90
CA ALA A 94 -8.23 13.16 -14.45
C ALA A 94 -7.56 13.95 -15.60
N VAL A 95 -7.49 13.37 -16.81
CA VAL A 95 -7.01 14.06 -18.01
C VAL A 95 -7.87 15.29 -18.32
N LYS A 96 -9.21 15.13 -18.34
CA LYS A 96 -10.16 16.24 -18.60
C LYS A 96 -10.03 17.36 -17.56
N LYS A 97 -9.73 17.02 -16.31
CA LYS A 97 -9.56 17.96 -15.20
C LYS A 97 -8.15 18.48 -15.05
N ASN A 98 -7.23 18.07 -15.93
CA ASN A 98 -5.80 18.42 -15.89
C ASN A 98 -5.14 18.07 -14.54
N VAL A 99 -5.51 16.92 -13.96
CA VAL A 99 -5.03 16.40 -12.68
C VAL A 99 -3.99 15.32 -12.89
N CYS A 100 -2.91 15.36 -12.10
CA CYS A 100 -1.97 14.27 -11.91
C CYS A 100 -2.41 13.47 -10.68
N ALA A 101 -2.91 12.25 -10.87
CA ALA A 101 -3.34 11.36 -9.79
C ALA A 101 -2.42 10.14 -9.75
N VAL A 102 -1.59 10.04 -8.69
CA VAL A 102 -0.76 8.83 -8.46
C VAL A 102 -1.47 7.96 -7.44
N VAL A 103 -1.83 6.74 -7.85
CA VAL A 103 -2.57 5.77 -7.03
C VAL A 103 -1.68 4.62 -6.56
N ASP A 104 -2.13 3.82 -5.59
CA ASP A 104 -1.40 2.66 -5.06
C ASP A 104 0.04 2.99 -4.58
N ALA A 105 0.28 4.21 -4.08
CA ALA A 105 1.62 4.71 -3.72
C ALA A 105 2.07 4.30 -2.31
N GLY A 106 1.88 3.01 -1.95
CA GLY A 106 2.20 2.44 -0.65
C GLY A 106 3.47 1.58 -0.62
N VAL A 107 3.54 0.66 0.35
CA VAL A 107 4.64 -0.31 0.42
C VAL A 107 4.45 -1.41 -0.62
N ALA A 108 3.26 -2.00 -0.71
CA ALA A 108 2.85 -3.02 -1.67
C ALA A 108 1.29 -3.08 -1.73
N PRO A 109 0.69 -2.63 -2.84
CA PRO A 109 1.32 -2.05 -4.01
C PRO A 109 2.07 -0.74 -3.74
N GLY A 110 3.05 -0.43 -4.59
CA GLY A 110 3.86 0.78 -4.50
C GLY A 110 5.33 0.52 -4.78
N ILE A 111 6.16 0.24 -3.77
CA ILE A 111 7.61 0.02 -3.96
C ILE A 111 7.91 -1.03 -5.04
N PRO A 112 7.28 -2.22 -5.07
CA PRO A 112 7.51 -3.22 -6.12
C PRO A 112 7.18 -2.68 -7.52
N ASN A 113 6.09 -1.92 -7.62
CA ASN A 113 5.63 -1.32 -8.87
C ASN A 113 6.63 -0.27 -9.40
N PHE A 114 7.09 0.67 -8.56
CA PHE A 114 8.14 1.63 -8.92
C PHE A 114 9.39 0.92 -9.46
N LEU A 115 9.84 -0.12 -8.76
CA LEU A 115 11.03 -0.88 -9.15
C LEU A 115 10.82 -1.67 -10.44
N LEU A 116 9.63 -2.25 -10.63
CA LEU A 116 9.29 -2.90 -11.90
C LEU A 116 9.29 -1.91 -13.06
N GLY A 117 8.65 -0.76 -12.90
CA GLY A 117 8.64 0.30 -13.93
C GLY A 117 10.05 0.74 -14.31
N TYR A 118 10.91 0.96 -13.30
CA TYR A 118 12.32 1.31 -13.50
C TYR A 118 13.08 0.28 -14.35
N TRP A 119 12.92 -1.01 -14.04
CA TRP A 119 13.64 -2.05 -14.76
C TRP A 119 13.02 -2.36 -16.11
N ASN A 120 11.70 -2.30 -16.22
CA ASN A 120 10.99 -2.51 -17.49
C ASN A 120 11.33 -1.44 -18.53
N SER A 121 11.69 -0.22 -18.11
CA SER A 121 12.20 0.82 -19.02
C SER A 121 13.62 0.54 -19.57
N LYS A 122 14.32 -0.46 -19.03
CA LYS A 122 15.73 -0.73 -19.33
C LYS A 122 16.00 -2.15 -19.85
N LEU A 123 15.17 -3.10 -19.50
CA LEU A 123 15.37 -4.53 -19.77
C LEU A 123 14.05 -5.17 -20.20
N LYS A 124 14.15 -6.23 -21.01
CA LYS A 124 13.01 -7.10 -21.28
C LYS A 124 12.79 -8.02 -20.07
N ILE A 125 11.63 -7.87 -19.41
CA ILE A 125 11.27 -8.66 -18.24
C ILE A 125 10.45 -9.88 -18.67
N GLN A 126 10.74 -11.02 -18.06
CA GLN A 126 10.06 -12.31 -18.29
C GLN A 126 9.22 -12.74 -17.08
N SER A 127 9.65 -12.34 -15.88
CA SER A 127 8.91 -12.66 -14.66
C SER A 127 9.11 -11.59 -13.60
N PHE A 128 8.04 -11.33 -12.89
CA PHE A 128 8.01 -10.42 -11.75
C PHE A 128 7.25 -11.06 -10.60
N ASN A 129 7.90 -11.21 -9.46
CA ASN A 129 7.28 -11.75 -8.28
C ASN A 129 7.65 -10.89 -7.07
N TYR A 130 6.73 -10.74 -6.14
CA TYR A 130 7.08 -10.20 -4.83
C TYR A 130 6.29 -10.87 -3.72
N ILE A 131 6.85 -10.82 -2.52
CA ILE A 131 6.23 -11.29 -1.29
C ILE A 131 6.30 -10.16 -0.27
N VAL A 132 5.24 -9.97 0.49
CA VAL A 132 5.16 -8.90 1.49
C VAL A 132 4.51 -9.41 2.78
N GLY A 133 4.99 -8.94 3.92
CA GLY A 133 4.40 -9.21 5.23
C GLY A 133 4.59 -8.06 6.19
N GLY A 134 3.52 -7.71 6.92
CA GLY A 134 3.55 -6.85 8.09
C GLY A 134 3.15 -7.68 9.31
N LEU A 135 4.07 -7.94 10.24
CA LEU A 135 3.91 -8.96 11.26
C LEU A 135 4.40 -8.49 12.63
N PRO A 136 3.78 -8.92 13.73
CA PRO A 136 4.30 -8.68 15.07
C PRO A 136 5.63 -9.42 15.28
N LYS A 137 6.57 -8.82 16.00
CA LYS A 137 7.84 -9.50 16.36
C LYS A 137 7.64 -10.65 17.34
N ASN A 138 6.62 -10.55 18.18
CA ASN A 138 6.25 -11.56 19.16
C ASN A 138 4.85 -12.08 18.83
N PRO A 139 4.74 -13.09 17.92
CA PRO A 139 3.45 -13.62 17.52
C PRO A 139 2.82 -14.43 18.67
N GLU A 140 1.55 -14.17 18.97
CA GLU A 140 0.79 -14.85 20.00
C GLU A 140 -0.38 -15.67 19.41
N PRO A 141 -0.65 -16.87 19.95
CA PRO A 141 -1.80 -17.64 19.54
C PRO A 141 -3.11 -16.90 19.91
N PRO A 142 -4.24 -17.17 19.26
CA PRO A 142 -4.40 -18.20 18.22
C PRO A 142 -4.00 -17.75 16.83
N PHE A 143 -3.95 -16.41 16.56
CA PHE A 143 -3.77 -15.89 15.21
C PHE A 143 -2.30 -15.76 14.79
N PHE A 144 -1.37 -15.59 15.72
CA PHE A 144 0.03 -15.23 15.41
C PHE A 144 0.15 -13.98 14.53
N TYR A 145 -0.84 -13.09 14.60
CA TYR A 145 -1.00 -11.94 13.74
C TYR A 145 -1.58 -10.74 14.50
N LYS A 146 -1.12 -9.56 14.10
CA LYS A 146 -1.70 -8.27 14.44
C LYS A 146 -1.79 -7.43 13.17
N ALA A 147 -2.89 -6.71 12.97
CA ALA A 147 -3.09 -5.90 11.79
C ALA A 147 -2.37 -4.55 11.92
N PRO A 148 -1.32 -4.31 11.11
CA PRO A 148 -0.59 -3.04 11.14
C PRO A 148 -1.26 -1.94 10.32
N PHE A 149 -2.37 -2.24 9.65
CA PHE A 149 -3.20 -1.33 8.85
C PHE A 149 -4.69 -1.68 9.02
N SER A 150 -5.56 -1.16 8.15
CA SER A 150 -7.01 -1.36 8.22
C SER A 150 -7.40 -2.85 8.29
N PRO A 151 -8.03 -3.35 9.35
CA PRO A 151 -8.41 -4.76 9.44
C PRO A 151 -9.44 -5.20 8.41
N ILE A 152 -10.26 -4.28 7.87
CA ILE A 152 -11.17 -4.59 6.76
C ILE A 152 -10.36 -4.98 5.52
N ASP A 153 -9.34 -4.20 5.19
CA ASP A 153 -8.50 -4.46 4.02
C ASP A 153 -7.72 -5.79 4.21
N VAL A 154 -7.35 -6.14 5.45
CA VAL A 154 -6.75 -7.45 5.77
C VAL A 154 -7.73 -8.60 5.51
N ILE A 155 -9.01 -8.45 5.86
CA ILE A 155 -10.02 -9.48 5.60
C ILE A 155 -10.21 -9.67 4.09
N GLU A 156 -10.13 -8.61 3.31
CA GLU A 156 -10.17 -8.70 1.84
C GLU A 156 -9.03 -9.54 1.27
N GLU A 157 -7.84 -9.54 1.88
CA GLU A 157 -6.74 -10.43 1.48
C GLU A 157 -7.10 -11.92 1.59
N TYR A 158 -8.03 -12.28 2.48
CA TYR A 158 -8.45 -13.66 2.74
C TYR A 158 -9.72 -14.08 1.99
N THR A 159 -10.45 -13.13 1.42
CA THR A 159 -11.75 -13.38 0.77
C THR A 159 -11.73 -13.07 -0.72
N ARG A 160 -10.94 -12.07 -1.16
CA ARG A 160 -10.86 -11.66 -2.55
C ARG A 160 -10.03 -12.66 -3.37
N PRO A 161 -10.55 -13.18 -4.51
CA PRO A 161 -9.77 -14.00 -5.41
C PRO A 161 -8.53 -13.29 -5.93
N ALA A 162 -7.39 -13.98 -5.94
CA ALA A 162 -6.12 -13.47 -6.40
C ALA A 162 -5.99 -13.57 -7.92
N ARG A 163 -5.70 -12.45 -8.58
CA ARG A 163 -5.40 -12.37 -10.01
C ARG A 163 -3.89 -12.37 -10.21
N MET A 164 -3.42 -13.16 -11.17
CA MET A 164 -2.00 -13.21 -11.53
C MET A 164 -1.81 -13.39 -13.03
N MET A 165 -0.60 -13.13 -13.51
CA MET A 165 -0.23 -13.38 -14.90
C MET A 165 0.53 -14.69 -14.99
N HIS A 166 0.07 -15.62 -15.83
CA HIS A 166 0.72 -16.90 -16.10
C HIS A 166 0.77 -17.18 -17.59
N ASN A 167 1.98 -17.32 -18.13
CA ASN A 167 2.23 -17.54 -19.56
C ASN A 167 1.52 -16.50 -20.48
N GLY A 168 1.42 -15.25 -20.05
CA GLY A 168 0.80 -14.16 -20.79
C GLY A 168 -0.72 -14.04 -20.64
N GLU A 169 -1.33 -14.87 -19.82
CA GLU A 169 -2.76 -14.84 -19.54
C GLU A 169 -3.05 -14.50 -18.08
N VAL A 170 -4.11 -13.72 -17.86
CA VAL A 170 -4.59 -13.46 -16.49
C VAL A 170 -5.34 -14.68 -16.00
N ILE A 171 -4.86 -15.28 -14.93
CA ILE A 171 -5.54 -16.37 -14.22
C ILE A 171 -6.04 -15.88 -12.87
N ILE A 172 -7.14 -16.49 -12.41
CA ILE A 172 -7.76 -16.18 -11.12
C ILE A 172 -7.69 -17.42 -10.25
N LYS A 173 -7.19 -17.26 -9.04
CA LYS A 173 -7.15 -18.33 -8.03
C LYS A 173 -7.94 -17.92 -6.79
N PRO A 174 -8.47 -18.90 -6.03
CA PRO A 174 -9.08 -18.58 -4.74
C PRO A 174 -8.10 -17.83 -3.84
N ALA A 175 -8.63 -17.01 -2.94
CA ALA A 175 -7.85 -16.46 -1.83
C ALA A 175 -7.20 -17.60 -1.04
N LEU A 176 -6.12 -17.33 -0.32
CA LEU A 176 -5.36 -18.30 0.49
C LEU A 176 -4.77 -19.49 -0.29
N SER A 177 -4.87 -19.49 -1.62
CA SER A 177 -4.37 -20.60 -2.46
C SER A 177 -2.85 -20.62 -2.59
N ASP A 178 -2.31 -21.73 -3.09
CA ASP A 178 -0.87 -21.97 -3.32
C ASP A 178 -0.01 -21.67 -2.08
N LEU A 179 -0.51 -22.10 -0.91
CA LEU A 179 0.21 -21.99 0.35
C LEU A 179 1.58 -22.67 0.26
N GLU A 180 2.64 -21.97 0.58
CA GLU A 180 4.00 -22.51 0.61
C GLU A 180 4.80 -21.98 1.81
N MET A 181 5.65 -22.85 2.36
CA MET A 181 6.60 -22.44 3.40
C MET A 181 7.81 -21.80 2.76
N MET A 182 8.13 -20.60 3.22
CA MET A 182 9.22 -19.77 2.70
C MET A 182 10.22 -19.46 3.81
N ASP A 183 11.51 -19.55 3.50
CA ASP A 183 12.57 -19.09 4.39
C ASP A 183 12.90 -17.65 4.02
N VAL A 184 12.38 -16.71 4.81
CA VAL A 184 12.47 -15.28 4.55
C VAL A 184 13.66 -14.71 5.30
N LYS A 185 14.55 -14.05 4.57
CA LYS A 185 15.74 -13.43 5.14
C LYS A 185 15.36 -12.48 6.28
N ASP A 186 16.18 -12.45 7.34
CA ASP A 186 16.05 -11.65 8.56
C ASP A 186 14.81 -12.00 9.44
N VAL A 187 13.94 -12.93 9.00
CA VAL A 187 12.72 -13.34 9.70
C VAL A 187 12.69 -14.83 10.02
N GLY A 188 13.07 -15.69 9.07
CA GLY A 188 12.94 -17.14 9.18
C GLY A 188 11.73 -17.69 8.42
N LYS A 189 11.11 -18.77 8.93
CA LYS A 189 10.03 -19.47 8.23
C LYS A 189 8.70 -18.73 8.34
N LEU A 190 8.12 -18.42 7.19
CA LEU A 190 6.77 -17.86 7.05
C LEU A 190 5.95 -18.69 6.05
N GLU A 191 4.63 -18.55 6.10
CA GLU A 191 3.69 -19.03 5.09
C GLU A 191 3.42 -17.93 4.08
N GLY A 192 3.55 -18.23 2.78
CA GLY A 192 3.18 -17.35 1.69
C GLY A 192 1.96 -17.89 0.93
N PHE A 193 0.94 -17.07 0.71
CA PHE A 193 -0.27 -17.43 -0.03
C PHE A 193 -0.62 -16.32 -1.04
N ASN A 194 -1.37 -16.69 -2.09
CA ASN A 194 -1.76 -15.74 -3.14
C ASN A 194 -2.74 -14.70 -2.62
N THR A 195 -2.46 -13.43 -2.95
CA THR A 195 -3.35 -12.29 -2.73
C THR A 195 -3.45 -11.42 -3.99
N ASP A 196 -4.43 -10.51 -4.05
CA ASP A 196 -4.73 -9.69 -5.24
C ASP A 196 -3.92 -8.39 -5.28
N GLY A 197 -2.60 -8.47 -5.07
CA GLY A 197 -1.72 -7.32 -4.97
C GLY A 197 -1.18 -6.78 -6.30
N LEU A 198 -1.29 -7.51 -7.43
CA LEU A 198 -0.77 -7.05 -8.72
C LEU A 198 -1.53 -5.86 -9.31
N ARG A 199 -2.85 -5.81 -9.13
CA ARG A 199 -3.73 -4.67 -9.46
C ARG A 199 -3.48 -4.07 -10.86
N SER A 200 -2.98 -2.82 -10.91
CA SER A 200 -2.68 -2.09 -12.15
C SER A 200 -1.71 -2.82 -13.07
N LEU A 201 -0.76 -3.58 -12.51
CA LEU A 201 0.26 -4.31 -13.28
C LEU A 201 -0.33 -5.28 -14.31
N LEU A 202 -1.49 -5.89 -14.00
CA LEU A 202 -2.18 -6.78 -14.93
C LEU A 202 -2.58 -6.10 -16.25
N LYS A 203 -2.73 -4.77 -16.25
CA LYS A 203 -3.04 -3.95 -17.42
C LYS A 203 -1.81 -3.25 -17.98
N THR A 204 -1.09 -2.53 -17.12
CA THR A 204 0.03 -1.67 -17.52
C THR A 204 1.28 -2.44 -17.91
N MET A 205 1.45 -3.65 -17.34
CA MET A 205 2.60 -4.55 -17.59
C MET A 205 2.18 -5.90 -18.18
N SER A 206 1.06 -5.95 -18.92
CA SER A 206 0.49 -7.16 -19.49
C SER A 206 1.42 -7.91 -20.48
N HIS A 207 2.46 -7.25 -20.98
CA HIS A 207 3.50 -7.85 -21.81
C HIS A 207 4.49 -8.75 -21.03
N ILE A 208 4.48 -8.69 -19.69
CA ILE A 208 5.30 -9.56 -18.84
C ILE A 208 4.53 -10.87 -18.63
N PRO A 209 5.05 -12.01 -19.14
CA PRO A 209 4.26 -13.23 -19.20
C PRO A 209 3.97 -13.89 -17.86
N ASN A 210 4.77 -13.61 -16.82
CA ASN A 210 4.59 -14.22 -15.51
C ASN A 210 4.73 -13.19 -14.41
N MET A 211 3.65 -12.97 -13.66
CA MET A 211 3.65 -12.07 -12.49
C MET A 211 2.79 -12.67 -11.38
N LYS A 212 3.30 -12.65 -10.17
CA LYS A 212 2.55 -13.06 -8.97
C LYS A 212 2.95 -12.25 -7.74
N GLU A 213 2.04 -12.19 -6.81
CA GLU A 213 2.24 -11.62 -5.50
C GLU A 213 1.77 -12.62 -4.43
N LYS A 214 2.43 -12.62 -3.27
CA LYS A 214 2.00 -13.37 -2.10
C LYS A 214 2.12 -12.54 -0.83
N THR A 215 1.12 -12.69 0.02
CA THR A 215 1.17 -12.17 1.39
C THR A 215 1.79 -13.22 2.32
N LEU A 216 2.56 -12.73 3.28
CA LEU A 216 3.27 -13.56 4.26
C LEU A 216 2.58 -13.53 5.62
N ARG A 217 2.50 -14.70 6.27
CA ARG A 217 2.04 -14.85 7.66
C ARG A 217 2.91 -15.85 8.42
N TYR A 218 2.81 -15.86 9.74
CA TYR A 218 3.42 -16.93 10.55
C TYR A 218 2.73 -18.26 10.32
N PRO A 219 3.46 -19.40 10.43
CA PRO A 219 2.90 -20.74 10.28
C PRO A 219 1.71 -21.01 11.20
N GLY A 220 0.63 -21.53 10.62
CA GLY A 220 -0.61 -21.84 11.32
C GLY A 220 -1.70 -20.77 11.23
N HIS A 221 -1.35 -19.51 10.88
CA HIS A 221 -2.33 -18.45 10.68
C HIS A 221 -3.30 -18.78 9.54
N THR A 222 -2.76 -19.15 8.38
CA THR A 222 -3.56 -19.44 7.18
C THR A 222 -4.55 -20.58 7.41
N ASN A 223 -4.12 -21.63 8.11
CA ASN A 223 -5.00 -22.76 8.46
C ASN A 223 -6.17 -22.33 9.36
N LEU A 224 -5.92 -21.41 10.31
CA LEU A 224 -6.98 -20.89 11.16
C LEU A 224 -7.99 -20.07 10.36
N ILE A 225 -7.50 -19.18 9.49
CA ILE A 225 -8.35 -18.36 8.63
C ILE A 225 -9.15 -19.23 7.66
N GLN A 226 -8.54 -20.26 7.07
CA GLN A 226 -9.23 -21.19 6.19
C GLN A 226 -10.37 -21.90 6.94
N LYS A 227 -10.12 -22.39 8.16
CA LYS A 227 -11.17 -22.99 9.00
C LYS A 227 -12.30 -22.00 9.28
N MET A 228 -11.99 -20.74 9.59
CA MET A 228 -13.02 -19.72 9.80
C MET A 228 -13.87 -19.49 8.53
N SER A 229 -13.23 -19.53 7.36
CA SER A 229 -13.92 -19.47 6.07
C SER A 229 -14.83 -20.68 5.84
N ASP A 230 -14.33 -21.88 6.09
CA ASP A 230 -15.09 -23.13 5.95
C ASP A 230 -16.28 -23.20 6.93
N ASP A 231 -16.15 -22.58 8.11
CA ASP A 231 -17.22 -22.42 9.10
C ASP A 231 -18.22 -21.32 8.74
N GLY A 232 -18.06 -20.64 7.57
CA GLY A 232 -18.96 -19.58 7.06
C GLY A 232 -18.84 -18.24 7.77
N LEU A 233 -17.76 -18.00 8.53
CA LEU A 233 -17.57 -16.75 9.29
C LEU A 233 -17.33 -15.53 8.40
N PHE A 234 -16.93 -15.73 7.14
CA PHE A 234 -16.73 -14.67 6.15
C PHE A 234 -17.88 -14.58 5.12
N ASP A 235 -18.97 -15.33 5.32
CA ASP A 235 -20.17 -15.19 4.50
C ASP A 235 -20.85 -13.84 4.75
N ASP A 236 -21.59 -13.33 3.76
CA ASP A 236 -22.23 -12.00 3.78
C ASP A 236 -23.04 -11.72 5.06
N ASN A 237 -23.67 -12.76 5.64
CA ASN A 237 -24.48 -12.62 6.85
C ASN A 237 -23.66 -12.54 8.15
N ASN A 238 -22.42 -12.99 8.13
CA ASN A 238 -21.56 -13.15 9.32
C ASN A 238 -20.34 -12.22 9.32
N ILE A 239 -19.95 -11.70 8.14
CA ILE A 239 -18.70 -10.98 7.94
C ILE A 239 -18.59 -9.72 8.82
N ASP A 240 -19.69 -9.01 9.04
CA ASP A 240 -19.70 -7.79 9.86
C ASP A 240 -19.39 -8.08 11.33
N GLU A 241 -19.97 -9.14 11.91
CA GLU A 241 -19.74 -9.54 13.29
C GLU A 241 -18.33 -10.13 13.45
N THR A 242 -17.93 -10.98 12.52
CA THR A 242 -16.59 -11.57 12.46
C THR A 242 -15.53 -10.47 12.36
N SER A 243 -15.73 -9.49 11.50
CA SER A 243 -14.81 -8.36 11.33
C SER A 243 -14.63 -7.57 12.62
N LYS A 244 -15.72 -7.23 13.31
CA LYS A 244 -15.67 -6.52 14.60
C LYS A 244 -14.87 -7.26 15.64
N LYS A 245 -15.02 -8.60 15.71
CA LYS A 245 -14.27 -9.45 16.63
C LYS A 245 -12.79 -9.49 16.26
N LEU A 246 -12.47 -9.73 14.99
CA LEU A 246 -11.10 -9.75 14.48
C LEU A 246 -10.39 -8.41 14.67
N PHE A 247 -11.10 -7.29 14.56
CA PHE A 247 -10.52 -5.96 14.82
C PHE A 247 -10.04 -5.79 16.24
N MET A 248 -10.74 -6.40 17.21
CA MET A 248 -10.32 -6.39 18.60
C MET A 248 -9.11 -7.34 18.81
N ASP A 249 -9.17 -8.54 18.25
CA ASP A 249 -8.15 -9.57 18.42
C ASP A 249 -6.83 -9.19 17.71
N TRP A 250 -6.92 -8.54 16.54
CA TRP A 250 -5.76 -8.13 15.74
C TRP A 250 -5.25 -6.72 16.05
N LYS A 251 -5.83 -6.05 17.01
CA LYS A 251 -5.39 -4.69 17.37
C LYS A 251 -3.93 -4.70 17.76
N LEU A 252 -3.12 -3.94 17.03
CA LEU A 252 -1.73 -3.68 17.38
C LEU A 252 -1.69 -2.78 18.64
N GLY A 253 -0.93 -3.18 19.65
CA GLY A 253 -0.77 -2.41 20.88
C GLY A 253 0.01 -1.11 20.66
N GLU A 254 -0.16 -0.14 21.55
CA GLU A 254 0.68 1.06 21.54
C GLU A 254 2.15 0.67 21.76
N ASN A 255 3.03 1.09 20.85
CA ASN A 255 4.46 0.77 20.84
C ASN A 255 4.79 -0.74 20.73
N GLU A 256 3.87 -1.55 20.25
CA GLU A 256 4.10 -2.97 19.98
C GLU A 256 5.11 -3.11 18.84
N SER A 257 6.12 -3.95 19.05
CA SER A 257 7.15 -4.20 18.04
C SER A 257 6.60 -5.05 16.91
N GLU A 258 6.64 -4.50 15.71
CA GLU A 258 6.27 -5.16 14.46
C GLU A 258 7.33 -4.88 13.39
N PHE A 259 7.30 -5.60 12.30
CA PHE A 259 8.18 -5.41 11.17
C PHE A 259 7.43 -5.54 9.85
N THR A 260 8.01 -4.96 8.82
CA THR A 260 7.62 -5.16 7.43
C THR A 260 8.76 -5.80 6.67
N VAL A 261 8.47 -6.87 5.97
CA VAL A 261 9.40 -7.53 5.05
C VAL A 261 8.82 -7.53 3.64
N LEU A 262 9.68 -7.27 2.66
CA LEU A 262 9.30 -7.24 1.25
C LEU A 262 10.47 -7.77 0.42
N ASP A 263 10.25 -8.86 -0.30
CA ASP A 263 11.19 -9.39 -1.29
C ASP A 263 10.61 -9.24 -2.70
N ILE A 264 11.43 -8.80 -3.64
CA ILE A 264 11.02 -8.56 -5.02
C ILE A 264 12.02 -9.23 -5.95
N ASP A 265 11.53 -10.10 -6.82
CA ASP A 265 12.31 -10.77 -7.85
C ASP A 265 11.86 -10.30 -9.23
N ILE A 266 12.80 -9.73 -10.00
CA ILE A 266 12.61 -9.31 -11.39
C ILE A 266 13.55 -10.16 -12.24
N LEU A 267 13.00 -10.97 -13.14
CA LEU A 267 13.76 -11.87 -13.99
C LEU A 267 13.56 -11.51 -15.47
N GLY A 268 14.63 -11.35 -16.16
CA GLY A 268 14.69 -11.08 -17.60
C GLY A 268 16.08 -11.36 -18.13
N GLU A 269 16.69 -10.38 -18.82
CA GLU A 269 18.10 -10.45 -19.23
C GLU A 269 19.06 -10.50 -18.04
N LYS A 270 18.59 -10.04 -16.89
CA LYS A 270 19.27 -10.10 -15.59
C LYS A 270 18.33 -10.65 -14.54
N LYS A 271 18.89 -11.24 -13.49
CA LYS A 271 18.13 -11.55 -12.26
C LYS A 271 18.39 -10.44 -11.24
N ILE A 272 17.34 -9.74 -10.86
CA ILE A 272 17.40 -8.62 -9.93
C ILE A 272 16.54 -8.97 -8.72
N HIS A 273 17.14 -8.90 -7.54
CA HIS A 273 16.48 -9.15 -6.28
C HIS A 273 16.61 -7.91 -5.40
N TYR A 274 15.47 -7.53 -4.79
CA TYR A 274 15.43 -6.52 -3.75
C TYR A 274 14.90 -7.14 -2.47
N HIS A 275 15.49 -6.72 -1.35
CA HIS A 275 15.07 -7.11 -0.01
C HIS A 275 14.91 -5.86 0.87
N LEU A 276 13.77 -5.73 1.51
CA LEU A 276 13.48 -4.72 2.51
C LEU A 276 13.09 -5.42 3.81
N TYR A 277 13.72 -5.02 4.89
CA TYR A 277 13.31 -5.35 6.25
C TYR A 277 13.33 -4.04 7.07
N ASP A 278 12.20 -3.65 7.61
CA ASP A 278 12.05 -2.47 8.47
C ASP A 278 11.28 -2.83 9.72
N GLU A 279 11.58 -2.17 10.84
CA GLU A 279 10.98 -2.44 12.13
C GLU A 279 10.33 -1.18 12.72
N TYR A 280 9.46 -1.38 13.71
CA TYR A 280 8.97 -0.31 14.57
C TYR A 280 10.11 0.59 15.04
N CYS A 281 9.95 1.88 14.87
CA CYS A 281 10.97 2.86 15.26
C CYS A 281 10.68 3.41 16.66
N SER A 282 11.41 2.96 17.67
CA SER A 282 11.24 3.41 19.05
C SER A 282 11.49 4.92 19.28
N LYS A 283 12.31 5.55 18.42
CA LYS A 283 12.59 7.00 18.48
C LYS A 283 11.40 7.85 18.04
N THR A 284 10.74 7.43 16.96
CA THR A 284 9.60 8.16 16.38
C THR A 284 8.26 7.60 16.82
N LYS A 285 8.26 6.42 17.45
CA LYS A 285 7.06 5.64 17.83
C LYS A 285 6.14 5.36 16.64
N ILE A 286 6.73 5.17 15.46
CA ILE A 286 6.01 4.88 14.22
C ILE A 286 6.25 3.42 13.85
N SER A 287 5.16 2.71 13.55
CA SER A 287 5.20 1.33 13.09
C SER A 287 5.92 1.20 11.74
N SER A 288 6.50 0.04 11.47
CA SER A 288 7.19 -0.23 10.21
C SER A 288 6.25 -0.08 9.01
N MET A 289 5.04 -0.63 9.09
CA MET A 289 4.05 -0.50 8.02
C MET A 289 3.70 0.96 7.76
N ALA A 290 3.51 1.78 8.80
CA ALA A 290 3.25 3.21 8.65
C ALA A 290 4.46 3.98 8.10
N ARG A 291 5.68 3.52 8.37
CA ARG A 291 6.92 4.08 7.82
C ARG A 291 7.06 3.74 6.34
N THR A 292 6.99 2.45 5.99
CA THR A 292 7.22 1.97 4.62
C THR A 292 6.14 2.47 3.66
N THR A 293 4.87 2.38 4.04
CA THR A 293 3.75 2.93 3.26
C THR A 293 3.77 4.45 3.26
N GLY A 294 3.85 5.06 4.44
CA GLY A 294 3.71 6.50 4.57
C GLY A 294 4.87 7.27 3.94
N TYR A 295 6.11 6.79 4.01
CA TYR A 295 7.23 7.48 3.38
C TYR A 295 7.29 7.26 1.87
N THR A 296 6.74 6.17 1.34
CA THR A 296 6.53 6.02 -0.10
C THR A 296 5.52 7.05 -0.60
N ALA A 297 4.41 7.20 0.10
CA ALA A 297 3.39 8.21 -0.22
C ALA A 297 3.94 9.64 -0.14
N THR A 298 4.66 9.98 0.94
CA THR A 298 5.22 11.34 1.09
C THR A 298 6.37 11.62 0.14
N ALA A 299 7.14 10.61 -0.29
CA ALA A 299 8.09 10.73 -1.39
C ALA A 299 7.36 11.10 -2.70
N THR A 300 6.26 10.39 -2.99
CA THR A 300 5.46 10.64 -4.19
C THR A 300 4.83 12.04 -4.18
N VAL A 301 4.31 12.50 -3.04
CA VAL A 301 3.85 13.90 -2.88
C VAL A 301 4.97 14.89 -3.22
N ASN A 302 6.17 14.67 -2.68
CA ASN A 302 7.31 15.55 -2.97
C ASN A 302 7.78 15.45 -4.43
N MET A 303 7.62 14.33 -5.12
CA MET A 303 7.88 14.21 -6.56
C MET A 303 6.97 15.15 -7.36
N LEU A 304 5.67 15.17 -7.04
CA LEU A 304 4.70 16.02 -7.72
C LEU A 304 4.95 17.49 -7.42
N LEU A 305 5.14 17.86 -6.15
CA LEU A 305 5.40 19.24 -5.72
C LEU A 305 6.72 19.81 -6.29
N ASN A 306 7.68 18.98 -6.64
CA ASN A 306 8.95 19.37 -7.25
C ASN A 306 8.96 19.19 -8.79
N ASP A 307 7.81 19.03 -9.42
CA ASP A 307 7.66 18.83 -10.87
C ASP A 307 8.51 17.69 -11.45
N MET A 308 8.89 16.70 -10.63
CA MET A 308 9.63 15.52 -11.11
C MET A 308 8.73 14.58 -11.91
N TYR A 309 7.43 14.62 -11.63
CA TYR A 309 6.38 13.89 -12.33
C TYR A 309 5.11 14.75 -12.40
N ASN A 310 4.56 14.96 -13.61
CA ASN A 310 3.41 15.84 -13.83
C ASN A 310 2.47 15.33 -14.94
N ASN A 311 2.56 14.06 -15.33
CA ASN A 311 1.67 13.49 -16.34
C ASN A 311 0.22 13.55 -15.88
N LYS A 312 -0.64 14.15 -16.70
CA LYS A 312 -2.06 14.29 -16.37
C LYS A 312 -2.81 13.00 -16.70
N GLY A 313 -3.64 12.57 -15.76
CA GLY A 313 -4.33 11.28 -15.75
C GLY A 313 -4.05 10.52 -14.47
N VAL A 314 -4.52 9.27 -14.42
CA VAL A 314 -4.23 8.34 -13.32
C VAL A 314 -2.99 7.52 -13.64
N SER A 315 -1.98 7.64 -12.81
CA SER A 315 -0.69 6.95 -12.96
C SER A 315 -0.42 6.04 -11.77
N PRO A 316 -0.41 4.73 -11.97
CA PRO A 316 0.09 3.82 -10.94
C PRO A 316 1.63 3.89 -10.86
N PRO A 317 2.25 3.37 -9.76
CA PRO A 317 3.66 3.60 -9.46
C PRO A 317 4.62 3.02 -10.50
N GLU A 318 4.25 1.99 -11.25
CA GLU A 318 5.07 1.44 -12.35
C GLU A 318 5.21 2.42 -13.52
N ILE A 319 4.22 3.27 -13.74
CA ILE A 319 4.31 4.32 -14.77
C ILE A 319 5.22 5.44 -14.27
N VAL A 320 5.05 5.88 -13.02
CA VAL A 320 5.93 6.88 -12.39
C VAL A 320 7.37 6.36 -12.32
N GLY A 321 7.55 5.10 -11.94
CA GLY A 321 8.85 4.44 -11.79
C GLY A 321 9.60 4.23 -13.11
N SER A 322 8.93 4.26 -14.26
CA SER A 322 9.60 4.24 -15.57
C SER A 322 10.51 5.47 -15.77
N ASN A 323 10.22 6.57 -15.09
CA ASN A 323 11.14 7.70 -14.95
C ASN A 323 12.18 7.36 -13.86
N SER A 324 13.42 7.13 -14.28
CA SER A 324 14.52 6.75 -13.37
C SER A 324 14.76 7.79 -12.27
N THR A 325 14.58 9.07 -12.54
CA THR A 325 14.75 10.14 -11.56
C THR A 325 13.74 9.99 -10.41
N CYS A 326 12.50 9.62 -10.71
CA CYS A 326 11.46 9.37 -9.69
C CYS A 326 11.81 8.18 -8.80
N THR A 327 12.26 7.07 -9.41
CA THR A 327 12.66 5.88 -8.63
C THR A 327 13.91 6.15 -7.78
N ASP A 328 14.91 6.83 -8.32
CA ASP A 328 16.12 7.19 -7.57
C ASP A 328 15.80 8.15 -6.41
N PHE A 329 14.88 9.09 -6.63
CA PHE A 329 14.36 9.97 -5.57
C PHE A 329 13.66 9.16 -4.49
N LEU A 330 12.73 8.24 -4.84
CA LEU A 330 12.05 7.37 -3.89
C LEU A 330 13.04 6.61 -3.01
N LEU A 331 14.01 5.93 -3.61
CA LEU A 331 15.00 5.14 -2.87
C LEU A 331 15.86 6.01 -1.94
N SER A 332 16.25 7.20 -2.39
CA SER A 332 17.01 8.17 -1.60
C SER A 332 16.16 8.71 -0.44
N TYR A 333 14.89 9.00 -0.69
CA TYR A 333 13.95 9.50 0.30
C TYR A 333 13.69 8.47 1.42
N LEU A 334 13.43 7.22 1.06
CA LEU A 334 13.28 6.11 2.00
C LEU A 334 14.56 5.90 2.82
N LYS A 335 15.73 5.89 2.17
CA LYS A 335 17.03 5.76 2.84
C LYS A 335 17.27 6.87 3.86
N SER A 336 16.94 8.12 3.53
CA SER A 336 17.09 9.26 4.45
C SER A 336 16.23 9.15 5.71
N ARG A 337 15.17 8.32 5.65
CA ARG A 337 14.27 8.01 6.77
C ARG A 337 14.58 6.70 7.46
N GLY A 338 15.75 6.10 7.13
CA GLY A 338 16.28 4.90 7.74
C GLY A 338 15.73 3.60 7.17
N ILE A 339 14.89 3.64 6.13
CA ILE A 339 14.43 2.43 5.43
C ILE A 339 15.51 2.01 4.43
N LYS A 340 15.96 0.76 4.56
CA LYS A 340 17.03 0.20 3.73
C LYS A 340 16.44 -0.84 2.77
N ILE A 341 16.70 -0.65 1.49
CA ILE A 341 16.36 -1.62 0.44
C ILE A 341 17.67 -2.14 -0.14
N PHE A 342 17.95 -3.41 0.08
CA PHE A 342 19.12 -4.07 -0.46
C PHE A 342 18.83 -4.57 -1.88
N LYS A 343 19.78 -4.36 -2.79
CA LYS A 343 19.67 -4.79 -4.18
C LYS A 343 20.79 -5.75 -4.51
N LYS A 344 20.48 -6.85 -5.19
CA LYS A 344 21.42 -7.79 -5.78
C LYS A 344 21.09 -7.96 -7.28
N ILE A 345 22.11 -7.91 -8.14
CA ILE A 345 21.99 -8.14 -9.59
C ILE A 345 22.90 -9.29 -9.95
N GLN A 346 22.39 -10.24 -10.74
CA GLN A 346 23.11 -11.42 -11.25
C GLN A 346 22.95 -11.51 -12.78
#